data_ad9f93d61edf0c313a93e8ac2bbdb8b0
#
_entry.id   ad9f93d61edf0c313a93e8ac2bbdb8b0
#
_cell.length_a   1.000
_cell.length_b   1.000
_cell.length_c   1.000
_cell.angle_alpha   90.00
_cell.angle_beta   90.00
_cell.angle_gamma   90.00
#
_symmetry.space_group_name_H-M   'P 1'
#
loop_
_entity.id
_entity.type
_entity.pdbx_description
1 polymer ?
#
loop_
_entity_poly.entity_id
_entity_poly.type
_entity_poly.pdbx_seq_one_letter_code
_entity_poly.pdbx_strand_id
1 'polypeptide(L)'
;MSLKSIRKRDGRVVPFEKEKIVNAIYKAAHAVGGRDYATAERLADKVIELAGYYYLDDFDIATVEEIQDLVEKVLVKNGHYRTAKAYILYRRQHEIIREGLQLVQNNEIIKNYLDRSDWRVKENSNMNFSLQGMNFHISSIVTSQYWLNQIYTEQMKEAQQNGDFHMHDLGILAVYCVGWDLQDLIREGFKGARGKVVSKPAKHFRTILGQIVNFFYTLQGEAAGAQAFSNFDTLLAPFIYYDQLNYEQVKQSLQEFIFNVNVPTRVGFQTPFTNLTMDLKVPGYFKDQPVIIGGEFKDKTYVEFQAEMDMLNQAFAEVMM
;
A
#
# COMPACT_ATOMS: atom_id res chain seq x y z
N MET A 1 -4.99 -52.05 -4.89
CA MET A 1 -5.02 -51.44 -6.23
C MET A 1 -4.09 -50.23 -6.18
N SER A 2 -3.24 -49.98 -7.20
CA SER A 2 -2.32 -48.87 -7.22
C SER A 2 -2.91 -47.76 -8.08
N LEU A 3 -2.88 -46.51 -7.58
CA LEU A 3 -3.18 -45.34 -8.39
C LEU A 3 -2.26 -45.31 -9.63
N LYS A 4 -2.85 -45.33 -10.81
CA LYS A 4 -2.10 -45.33 -12.09
C LYS A 4 -1.80 -43.95 -12.60
N SER A 5 -2.69 -42.98 -12.34
CA SER A 5 -2.63 -41.61 -12.85
C SER A 5 -3.12 -40.59 -11.84
N ILE A 6 -2.76 -39.34 -12.03
CA ILE A 6 -3.18 -38.19 -11.23
C ILE A 6 -3.49 -37.01 -12.14
N ARG A 7 -4.52 -36.25 -11.83
CA ARG A 7 -4.89 -35.02 -12.54
C ARG A 7 -4.16 -33.85 -11.94
N LYS A 8 -3.36 -33.19 -12.77
CA LYS A 8 -2.67 -31.94 -12.39
C LYS A 8 -3.64 -30.75 -12.41
N ARG A 9 -3.22 -29.64 -11.78
CA ARG A 9 -3.98 -28.39 -11.68
C ARG A 9 -4.33 -27.77 -13.04
N ASP A 10 -3.49 -28.00 -14.05
CA ASP A 10 -3.73 -27.58 -15.43
C ASP A 10 -4.65 -28.53 -16.23
N GLY A 11 -5.28 -29.48 -15.56
CA GLY A 11 -6.21 -30.45 -16.13
C GLY A 11 -5.52 -31.66 -16.78
N ARG A 12 -4.20 -31.66 -17.00
CA ARG A 12 -3.49 -32.79 -17.59
C ARG A 12 -3.47 -34.00 -16.67
N VAL A 13 -3.71 -35.16 -17.23
CA VAL A 13 -3.58 -36.45 -16.55
C VAL A 13 -2.19 -37.00 -16.83
N VAL A 14 -1.45 -37.33 -15.76
CA VAL A 14 -0.08 -37.84 -15.83
C VAL A 14 0.06 -39.11 -14.98
N PRO A 15 1.08 -39.95 -15.24
CA PRO A 15 1.36 -41.12 -14.40
C PRO A 15 1.54 -40.71 -12.92
N PHE A 16 1.04 -41.53 -12.03
CA PHE A 16 1.19 -41.31 -10.60
C PHE A 16 2.61 -41.72 -10.15
N GLU A 17 3.27 -40.85 -9.39
CA GLU A 17 4.63 -41.05 -8.90
C GLU A 17 4.66 -40.99 -7.37
N LYS A 18 4.79 -42.14 -6.70
CA LYS A 18 4.90 -42.25 -5.23
C LYS A 18 6.00 -41.37 -4.64
N GLU A 19 7.16 -41.33 -5.32
CA GLU A 19 8.35 -40.57 -4.90
C GLU A 19 8.03 -39.08 -4.63
N LYS A 20 7.10 -38.48 -5.32
CA LYS A 20 6.71 -37.09 -5.09
C LYS A 20 6.04 -36.90 -3.73
N ILE A 21 5.25 -37.86 -3.27
CA ILE A 21 4.64 -37.84 -1.94
C ILE A 21 5.69 -38.07 -0.87
N VAL A 22 6.56 -39.07 -1.05
CA VAL A 22 7.65 -39.38 -0.12
C VAL A 22 8.52 -38.16 0.10
N ASN A 23 8.97 -37.53 -0.99
CA ASN A 23 9.82 -36.35 -0.95
C ASN A 23 9.12 -35.15 -0.30
N ALA A 24 7.84 -34.94 -0.52
CA ALA A 24 7.06 -33.87 0.09
C ALA A 24 6.93 -34.07 1.61
N ILE A 25 6.61 -35.29 2.06
CA ILE A 25 6.56 -35.64 3.49
C ILE A 25 7.93 -35.49 4.13
N TYR A 26 8.98 -36.02 3.49
CA TYR A 26 10.33 -35.94 4.00
C TYR A 26 10.85 -34.48 4.15
N LYS A 27 10.61 -33.63 3.15
CA LYS A 27 10.95 -32.21 3.23
C LYS A 27 10.23 -31.51 4.38
N ALA A 28 8.95 -31.79 4.58
CA ALA A 28 8.18 -31.23 5.70
C ALA A 28 8.70 -31.74 7.06
N ALA A 29 9.06 -33.04 7.14
CA ALA A 29 9.68 -33.61 8.34
C ALA A 29 11.04 -32.98 8.62
N HIS A 30 11.88 -32.83 7.60
CA HIS A 30 13.21 -32.21 7.70
C HIS A 30 13.15 -30.76 8.22
N ALA A 31 12.18 -30.00 7.77
CA ALA A 31 11.95 -28.62 8.22
C ALA A 31 11.66 -28.50 9.73
N VAL A 32 11.21 -29.58 10.37
CA VAL A 32 10.93 -29.63 11.83
C VAL A 32 11.92 -30.54 12.59
N GLY A 33 13.04 -30.88 11.96
CA GLY A 33 14.16 -31.64 12.57
C GLY A 33 14.06 -33.17 12.39
N GLY A 34 13.09 -33.70 11.64
CA GLY A 34 13.00 -35.13 11.30
C GLY A 34 14.03 -35.52 10.22
N ARG A 35 14.59 -36.72 10.32
CA ARG A 35 15.60 -37.21 9.38
C ARG A 35 15.31 -38.63 8.86
N ASP A 36 14.22 -39.23 9.25
CA ASP A 36 13.86 -40.60 8.93
C ASP A 36 13.09 -40.68 7.59
N TYR A 37 13.81 -41.01 6.53
CA TYR A 37 13.26 -41.19 5.19
C TYR A 37 12.35 -42.42 5.10
N ALA A 38 12.70 -43.53 5.81
CA ALA A 38 11.88 -44.74 5.82
C ALA A 38 10.48 -44.51 6.44
N THR A 39 10.40 -43.63 7.42
CA THR A 39 9.09 -43.21 7.95
C THR A 39 8.27 -42.39 6.92
N ALA A 40 8.93 -41.54 6.11
CA ALA A 40 8.25 -40.82 5.03
C ALA A 40 7.72 -41.79 3.95
N GLU A 41 8.46 -42.82 3.59
CA GLU A 41 8.01 -43.88 2.67
C GLU A 41 6.79 -44.62 3.20
N ARG A 42 6.84 -45.06 4.46
CA ARG A 42 5.73 -45.76 5.13
C ARG A 42 4.47 -44.89 5.19
N LEU A 43 4.61 -43.62 5.43
CA LEU A 43 3.48 -42.68 5.45
C LEU A 43 2.92 -42.46 4.04
N ALA A 44 3.77 -42.40 3.03
CA ALA A 44 3.36 -42.31 1.64
C ALA A 44 2.58 -43.59 1.19
N ASP A 45 2.99 -44.78 1.63
CA ASP A 45 2.28 -46.00 1.38
C ASP A 45 0.83 -45.99 1.96
N LYS A 46 0.69 -45.46 3.18
CA LYS A 46 -0.63 -45.23 3.78
C LYS A 46 -1.49 -44.22 3.03
N VAL A 47 -0.87 -43.17 2.46
CA VAL A 47 -1.57 -42.19 1.61
C VAL A 47 -2.10 -42.90 0.36
N ILE A 48 -1.29 -43.73 -0.29
CA ILE A 48 -1.66 -44.48 -1.49
C ILE A 48 -2.75 -45.50 -1.20
N GLU A 49 -2.63 -46.21 -0.08
CA GLU A 49 -3.65 -47.15 0.38
C GLU A 49 -5.00 -46.45 0.59
N LEU A 50 -4.97 -45.30 1.28
CA LEU A 50 -6.19 -44.51 1.55
C LEU A 50 -6.77 -43.91 0.26
N ALA A 51 -5.95 -43.45 -0.65
CA ALA A 51 -6.35 -42.95 -1.96
C ALA A 51 -6.98 -44.06 -2.80
N GLY A 52 -6.41 -45.28 -2.79
CA GLY A 52 -6.98 -46.47 -3.46
C GLY A 52 -8.33 -46.88 -2.91
N TYR A 53 -8.68 -46.48 -1.69
CA TYR A 53 -10.02 -46.70 -1.13
C TYR A 53 -11.06 -45.67 -1.61
N TYR A 54 -10.65 -44.41 -1.81
CA TYR A 54 -11.55 -43.35 -2.24
C TYR A 54 -11.74 -43.31 -3.76
N TYR A 55 -10.72 -43.70 -4.55
CA TYR A 55 -10.71 -43.60 -6.01
C TYR A 55 -10.62 -45.01 -6.62
N LEU A 56 -11.71 -45.75 -6.45
CA LEU A 56 -11.81 -47.18 -6.83
C LEU A 56 -12.03 -47.42 -8.33
N ASP A 57 -12.61 -46.47 -9.04
CA ASP A 57 -12.94 -46.58 -10.45
C ASP A 57 -11.90 -45.89 -11.33
N ASP A 58 -11.54 -46.53 -12.46
CA ASP A 58 -10.61 -45.95 -13.47
C ASP A 58 -11.11 -44.62 -14.07
N PHE A 59 -12.35 -44.22 -13.79
CA PHE A 59 -12.98 -42.97 -14.22
C PHE A 59 -12.80 -41.81 -13.21
N ASP A 60 -12.46 -42.10 -11.97
CA ASP A 60 -12.33 -41.09 -10.91
C ASP A 60 -10.85 -40.86 -10.60
N ILE A 61 -10.21 -40.00 -11.42
CA ILE A 61 -8.78 -39.69 -11.32
C ILE A 61 -8.58 -38.61 -10.26
N ALA A 62 -7.93 -38.99 -9.15
CA ALA A 62 -7.60 -38.08 -8.06
C ALA A 62 -6.82 -36.83 -8.54
N THR A 63 -7.15 -35.67 -8.01
CA THR A 63 -6.41 -34.44 -8.22
C THR A 63 -5.19 -34.35 -7.30
N VAL A 64 -4.25 -33.48 -7.62
CA VAL A 64 -3.10 -33.20 -6.76
C VAL A 64 -3.54 -32.69 -5.38
N GLU A 65 -4.57 -31.85 -5.33
CA GLU A 65 -5.12 -31.29 -4.09
C GLU A 65 -5.69 -32.39 -3.18
N GLU A 66 -6.49 -33.28 -3.72
CA GLU A 66 -7.08 -34.40 -2.98
C GLU A 66 -6.01 -35.33 -2.40
N ILE A 67 -4.96 -35.62 -3.17
CA ILE A 67 -3.81 -36.39 -2.64
C ILE A 67 -3.09 -35.63 -1.53
N GLN A 68 -2.91 -34.31 -1.65
CA GLN A 68 -2.33 -33.49 -0.59
C GLN A 68 -3.16 -33.48 0.68
N ASP A 69 -4.49 -33.44 0.57
CA ASP A 69 -5.41 -33.53 1.70
C ASP A 69 -5.30 -34.90 2.40
N LEU A 70 -5.10 -35.97 1.64
CA LEU A 70 -4.85 -37.28 2.20
C LEU A 70 -3.49 -37.34 2.92
N VAL A 71 -2.45 -36.68 2.41
CA VAL A 71 -1.16 -36.57 3.12
C VAL A 71 -1.34 -35.90 4.48
N GLU A 72 -2.08 -34.80 4.54
CA GLU A 72 -2.37 -34.09 5.81
C GLU A 72 -3.12 -35.01 6.79
N LYS A 73 -4.16 -35.68 6.35
CA LYS A 73 -4.93 -36.65 7.16
C LYS A 73 -4.05 -37.78 7.69
N VAL A 74 -3.19 -38.36 6.85
CA VAL A 74 -2.30 -39.45 7.25
C VAL A 74 -1.26 -38.98 8.27
N LEU A 75 -0.65 -37.81 8.06
CA LEU A 75 0.30 -37.24 9.01
C LEU A 75 -0.32 -37.02 10.39
N VAL A 76 -1.52 -36.41 10.44
CA VAL A 76 -2.25 -36.15 11.69
C VAL A 76 -2.64 -37.47 12.38
N LYS A 77 -3.25 -38.40 11.64
CA LYS A 77 -3.71 -39.70 12.19
C LYS A 77 -2.58 -40.57 12.75
N ASN A 78 -1.36 -40.42 12.23
CA ASN A 78 -0.17 -41.13 12.71
C ASN A 78 0.66 -40.36 13.74
N GLY A 79 0.14 -39.24 14.30
CA GLY A 79 0.78 -38.50 15.37
C GLY A 79 1.91 -37.55 14.94
N HIS A 80 2.12 -37.35 13.63
CA HIS A 80 3.17 -36.47 13.09
C HIS A 80 2.71 -35.02 13.00
N TYR A 81 2.14 -34.45 14.08
CA TYR A 81 1.51 -33.11 14.09
C TYR A 81 2.45 -31.98 13.67
N ARG A 82 3.75 -32.04 14.09
CA ARG A 82 4.72 -31.00 13.72
C ARG A 82 5.00 -31.02 12.21
N THR A 83 5.16 -32.24 11.65
CA THR A 83 5.36 -32.44 10.20
C THR A 83 4.10 -32.03 9.42
N ALA A 84 2.90 -32.39 9.90
CA ALA A 84 1.65 -31.97 9.30
C ALA A 84 1.53 -30.44 9.22
N LYS A 85 1.81 -29.76 10.34
CA LYS A 85 1.82 -28.29 10.36
C LYS A 85 2.79 -27.67 9.36
N ALA A 86 4.02 -28.20 9.29
CA ALA A 86 5.02 -27.74 8.32
C ALA A 86 4.57 -27.99 6.87
N TYR A 87 3.94 -29.15 6.61
CA TYR A 87 3.42 -29.50 5.30
C TYR A 87 2.29 -28.56 4.85
N ILE A 88 1.31 -28.28 5.71
CA ILE A 88 0.21 -27.36 5.46
C ILE A 88 0.72 -25.94 5.18
N LEU A 89 1.65 -25.42 6.00
CA LEU A 89 2.24 -24.09 5.81
C LEU A 89 3.03 -24.00 4.49
N TYR A 90 3.81 -25.04 4.15
CA TYR A 90 4.53 -25.11 2.89
C TYR A 90 3.56 -25.12 1.68
N ARG A 91 2.50 -25.94 1.76
CA ARG A 91 1.45 -26.01 0.74
C ARG A 91 0.81 -24.63 0.51
N ARG A 92 0.41 -23.95 1.60
CA ARG A 92 -0.19 -22.60 1.53
C ARG A 92 0.79 -21.57 0.94
N GLN A 93 2.03 -21.59 1.35
CA GLN A 93 3.06 -20.68 0.81
C GLN A 93 3.25 -20.88 -0.70
N HIS A 94 3.30 -22.14 -1.16
CA HIS A 94 3.41 -22.44 -2.60
C HIS A 94 2.14 -22.10 -3.39
N GLU A 95 0.98 -22.16 -2.78
CA GLU A 95 -0.27 -21.71 -3.37
C GLU A 95 -0.22 -20.20 -3.64
N ILE A 96 0.14 -19.40 -2.64
CA ILE A 96 0.31 -17.94 -2.76
C ILE A 96 1.35 -17.59 -3.84
N ILE A 97 2.49 -18.29 -3.86
CA ILE A 97 3.52 -18.07 -4.88
C ILE A 97 2.99 -18.39 -6.29
N ARG A 98 2.22 -19.46 -6.45
CA ARG A 98 1.63 -19.82 -7.76
C ARG A 98 0.57 -18.83 -8.21
N GLU A 99 -0.32 -18.40 -7.31
CA GLU A 99 -1.28 -17.34 -7.60
C GLU A 99 -0.58 -16.08 -8.07
N GLY A 100 0.49 -15.67 -7.39
CA GLY A 100 1.33 -14.54 -7.80
C GLY A 100 2.01 -14.76 -9.17
N LEU A 101 2.54 -15.98 -9.42
CA LEU A 101 3.16 -16.32 -10.70
C LEU A 101 2.15 -16.41 -11.84
N GLN A 102 0.93 -16.90 -11.62
CA GLN A 102 -0.13 -16.93 -12.63
C GLN A 102 -0.55 -15.52 -13.04
N LEU A 103 -0.63 -14.60 -12.07
CA LEU A 103 -0.88 -13.18 -12.35
C LEU A 103 0.19 -12.56 -13.27
N VAL A 104 1.45 -12.99 -13.10
CA VAL A 104 2.59 -12.47 -13.90
C VAL A 104 2.75 -13.21 -15.25
N GLN A 105 2.49 -14.51 -15.29
CA GLN A 105 2.73 -15.33 -16.49
C GLN A 105 1.73 -15.09 -17.62
N ASN A 106 0.50 -14.68 -17.32
CA ASN A 106 -0.51 -14.51 -18.36
C ASN A 106 -0.41 -13.21 -19.15
N ASN A 107 0.51 -12.30 -18.81
CA ASN A 107 0.62 -10.96 -19.43
C ASN A 107 -0.70 -10.16 -19.50
N GLU A 108 -1.79 -10.70 -18.95
CA GLU A 108 -3.13 -10.10 -18.98
C GLU A 108 -3.18 -8.78 -18.22
N ILE A 109 -2.47 -8.67 -17.11
CA ILE A 109 -2.42 -7.43 -16.33
C ILE A 109 -1.85 -6.29 -17.16
N ILE A 110 -0.73 -6.53 -17.82
CA ILE A 110 -0.07 -5.53 -18.69
C ILE A 110 -0.97 -5.24 -19.88
N LYS A 111 -1.53 -6.28 -20.50
CA LYS A 111 -2.42 -6.14 -21.66
C LYS A 111 -3.68 -5.34 -21.28
N ASN A 112 -4.33 -5.66 -20.17
CA ASN A 112 -5.51 -4.95 -19.67
C ASN A 112 -5.22 -3.48 -19.39
N TYR A 113 -4.02 -3.15 -18.89
CA TYR A 113 -3.57 -1.77 -18.75
C TYR A 113 -3.40 -1.09 -20.11
N LEU A 114 -2.67 -1.73 -21.04
CA LEU A 114 -2.41 -1.16 -22.36
C LEU A 114 -3.70 -0.98 -23.18
N ASP A 115 -4.61 -1.93 -23.12
CA ASP A 115 -5.90 -1.90 -23.81
C ASP A 115 -6.93 -1.01 -23.07
N ARG A 116 -6.59 -0.49 -21.86
CA ARG A 116 -7.49 0.28 -20.99
C ARG A 116 -8.81 -0.43 -20.70
N SER A 117 -8.81 -1.74 -20.70
CA SER A 117 -10.00 -2.58 -20.49
C SER A 117 -10.34 -2.76 -19.02
N ASP A 118 -9.37 -2.65 -18.11
CA ASP A 118 -9.57 -2.75 -16.67
C ASP A 118 -10.06 -1.40 -16.10
N TRP A 119 -11.22 -1.39 -15.45
CA TRP A 119 -11.82 -0.20 -14.84
C TRP A 119 -10.92 0.44 -13.78
N ARG A 120 -10.08 -0.34 -13.09
CA ARG A 120 -9.12 0.12 -12.09
C ARG A 120 -8.06 1.06 -12.67
N VAL A 121 -7.80 1.00 -13.96
CA VAL A 121 -6.91 1.96 -14.66
C VAL A 121 -7.49 3.37 -14.63
N LYS A 122 -8.82 3.49 -14.44
CA LYS A 122 -9.55 4.76 -14.41
C LYS A 122 -10.15 5.06 -13.03
N GLU A 123 -9.93 4.21 -12.03
CA GLU A 123 -10.47 4.36 -10.69
C GLU A 123 -10.08 5.70 -10.05
N ASN A 124 -8.85 6.12 -10.31
CA ASN A 124 -8.34 7.41 -9.88
C ASN A 124 -8.19 8.32 -11.10
N SER A 125 -9.08 9.30 -11.25
CA SER A 125 -9.14 10.22 -12.39
C SER A 125 -7.87 11.07 -12.57
N ASN A 126 -7.05 11.19 -11.51
CA ASN A 126 -5.80 11.94 -11.53
C ASN A 126 -4.61 11.15 -12.08
N MET A 127 -4.78 9.84 -12.31
CA MET A 127 -3.72 9.00 -12.89
C MET A 127 -3.60 9.22 -14.39
N ASN A 128 -2.39 9.52 -14.84
CA ASN A 128 -2.07 9.59 -16.25
C ASN A 128 -1.64 8.21 -16.79
N PHE A 129 -2.05 7.90 -18.02
CA PHE A 129 -1.58 6.72 -18.72
C PHE A 129 -0.08 6.86 -19.01
N SER A 130 0.75 6.10 -18.30
CA SER A 130 2.21 6.23 -18.29
C SER A 130 2.88 4.92 -17.85
N LEU A 131 4.20 4.82 -18.04
CA LEU A 131 4.97 3.68 -17.52
C LEU A 131 4.88 3.58 -15.98
N GLN A 132 4.88 4.69 -15.27
CA GLN A 132 4.67 4.70 -13.81
C GLN A 132 3.26 4.26 -13.43
N GLY A 133 2.25 4.70 -14.19
CA GLY A 133 0.87 4.24 -14.03
C GLY A 133 0.76 2.73 -14.22
N MET A 134 1.44 2.17 -15.22
CA MET A 134 1.50 0.71 -15.42
C MET A 134 2.15 -0.02 -14.26
N ASN A 135 3.29 0.47 -13.78
CA ASN A 135 3.97 -0.14 -12.62
C ASN A 135 3.10 -0.07 -11.36
N PHE A 136 2.42 1.05 -11.15
CA PHE A 136 1.48 1.19 -10.04
C PHE A 136 0.30 0.24 -10.18
N HIS A 137 -0.29 0.10 -11.37
CA HIS A 137 -1.37 -0.85 -11.63
C HIS A 137 -0.97 -2.28 -11.30
N ILE A 138 0.22 -2.73 -11.73
CA ILE A 138 0.75 -4.06 -11.40
C ILE A 138 0.93 -4.22 -9.88
N SER A 139 1.57 -3.25 -9.22
CA SER A 139 1.79 -3.33 -7.78
C SER A 139 0.49 -3.26 -6.98
N SER A 140 -0.49 -2.48 -7.43
CA SER A 140 -1.78 -2.31 -6.77
C SER A 140 -2.59 -3.61 -6.73
N ILE A 141 -2.54 -4.42 -7.80
CA ILE A 141 -3.19 -5.73 -7.83
C ILE A 141 -2.62 -6.64 -6.74
N VAL A 142 -1.29 -6.70 -6.60
CA VAL A 142 -0.63 -7.52 -5.58
C VAL A 142 -0.97 -7.01 -4.17
N THR A 143 -0.92 -5.69 -3.97
CA THR A 143 -1.23 -5.07 -2.67
C THR A 143 -2.71 -5.26 -2.28
N SER A 144 -3.63 -5.14 -3.22
CA SER A 144 -5.05 -5.39 -2.99
C SER A 144 -5.32 -6.82 -2.53
N GLN A 145 -4.63 -7.81 -3.12
CA GLN A 145 -4.71 -9.19 -2.68
C GLN A 145 -4.19 -9.39 -1.26
N TYR A 146 -3.14 -8.67 -0.87
CA TYR A 146 -2.65 -8.71 0.51
C TYR A 146 -3.69 -8.19 1.49
N TRP A 147 -4.30 -7.02 1.23
CA TRP A 147 -5.38 -6.47 2.04
C TRP A 147 -6.52 -7.48 2.22
N LEU A 148 -7.02 -8.00 1.10
CA LEU A 148 -8.19 -8.90 1.09
C LEU A 148 -7.93 -10.27 1.71
N ASN A 149 -6.69 -10.77 1.66
CA ASN A 149 -6.38 -12.12 2.15
C ASN A 149 -5.73 -12.15 3.53
N GLN A 150 -5.12 -11.03 4.01
CA GLN A 150 -4.35 -11.02 5.25
C GLN A 150 -4.91 -10.05 6.30
N ILE A 151 -5.58 -8.98 5.89
CA ILE A 151 -6.02 -7.92 6.80
C ILE A 151 -7.52 -7.97 7.02
N TYR A 152 -8.31 -8.08 5.94
CA TYR A 152 -9.77 -8.14 6.04
C TYR A 152 -10.27 -9.56 6.32
N THR A 153 -11.48 -9.66 6.92
CA THR A 153 -12.15 -10.94 7.15
C THR A 153 -12.63 -11.53 5.82
N GLU A 154 -12.83 -12.85 5.78
CA GLU A 154 -13.35 -13.51 4.57
C GLU A 154 -14.71 -12.92 4.13
N GLN A 155 -15.57 -12.57 5.09
CA GLN A 155 -16.86 -11.93 4.79
C GLN A 155 -16.71 -10.58 4.10
N MET A 156 -15.74 -9.74 4.54
CA MET A 156 -15.45 -8.45 3.89
C MET A 156 -14.88 -8.64 2.49
N LYS A 157 -14.00 -9.62 2.32
CA LYS A 157 -13.42 -9.98 1.03
C LYS A 157 -14.49 -10.43 0.05
N GLU A 158 -15.37 -11.35 0.47
CA GLU A 158 -16.49 -11.83 -0.35
C GLU A 158 -17.41 -10.67 -0.76
N ALA A 159 -17.79 -9.80 0.17
CA ALA A 159 -18.62 -8.64 -0.12
C ALA A 159 -17.97 -7.67 -1.13
N GLN A 160 -16.65 -7.41 -1.02
CA GLN A 160 -15.89 -6.63 -2.00
C GLN A 160 -15.87 -7.32 -3.36
N GLN A 161 -15.68 -8.63 -3.41
CA GLN A 161 -15.58 -9.39 -4.66
C GLN A 161 -16.94 -9.53 -5.36
N ASN A 162 -18.02 -9.64 -4.59
CA ASN A 162 -19.39 -9.73 -5.09
C ASN A 162 -19.96 -8.35 -5.52
N GLY A 163 -19.29 -7.26 -5.12
CA GLY A 163 -19.75 -5.89 -5.41
C GLY A 163 -20.83 -5.39 -4.44
N ASP A 164 -20.97 -6.00 -3.26
CA ASP A 164 -21.91 -5.56 -2.22
C ASP A 164 -21.48 -4.19 -1.64
N PHE A 165 -20.20 -3.92 -1.61
CA PHE A 165 -19.60 -2.60 -1.35
C PHE A 165 -18.23 -2.48 -2.03
N HIS A 166 -17.67 -1.27 -2.07
CA HIS A 166 -16.36 -0.99 -2.65
C HIS A 166 -15.41 -0.39 -1.61
N MET A 167 -14.25 -1.02 -1.41
CA MET A 167 -13.13 -0.47 -0.67
C MET A 167 -12.18 0.23 -1.62
N HIS A 168 -12.06 1.54 -1.47
CA HIS A 168 -11.23 2.38 -2.33
C HIS A 168 -9.74 2.27 -1.98
N ASP A 169 -8.86 2.47 -2.97
CA ASP A 169 -7.40 2.59 -2.82
C ASP A 169 -6.69 1.39 -2.16
N LEU A 170 -7.18 0.18 -2.34
CA LEU A 170 -6.49 -1.04 -1.89
C LEU A 170 -5.12 -1.26 -2.56
N GLY A 171 -4.76 -0.44 -3.54
CA GLY A 171 -3.48 -0.51 -4.26
C GLY A 171 -2.27 -0.05 -3.45
N ILE A 172 -2.47 0.62 -2.31
CA ILE A 172 -1.41 1.11 -1.43
C ILE A 172 -1.62 0.57 -0.02
N LEU A 173 -0.55 0.10 0.63
CA LEU A 173 -0.57 -0.38 2.02
C LEU A 173 -0.33 0.79 2.97
N ALA A 174 -1.24 1.78 2.96
CA ALA A 174 -1.13 3.02 3.74
C ALA A 174 -2.51 3.48 4.24
N VAL A 175 -2.51 4.50 5.10
CA VAL A 175 -3.73 5.21 5.49
C VAL A 175 -4.31 5.96 4.29
N TYR A 176 -5.64 6.19 4.27
CA TYR A 176 -6.29 6.84 3.15
C TYR A 176 -5.87 8.31 3.05
N CYS A 177 -6.25 9.14 4.01
CA CYS A 177 -5.87 10.56 4.06
C CYS A 177 -5.21 10.89 5.40
N VAL A 178 -4.34 11.90 5.40
CA VAL A 178 -3.60 12.31 6.60
C VAL A 178 -3.54 13.84 6.72
N GLY A 179 -3.80 14.34 7.93
CA GLY A 179 -3.55 15.73 8.31
C GLY A 179 -2.22 15.83 9.05
N TRP A 180 -1.41 16.79 8.65
CA TRP A 180 -0.12 17.09 9.25
C TRP A 180 -0.18 18.38 10.06
N ASP A 181 0.61 18.50 11.12
CA ASP A 181 0.73 19.73 11.89
C ASP A 181 1.74 20.68 11.24
N LEU A 182 1.24 21.82 10.71
CA LEU A 182 2.10 22.85 10.12
C LEU A 182 2.92 23.58 11.19
N GLN A 183 2.45 23.68 12.43
CA GLN A 183 3.21 24.27 13.52
C GLN A 183 4.50 23.49 13.82
N ASP A 184 4.45 22.17 13.76
CA ASP A 184 5.64 21.34 13.94
C ASP A 184 6.68 21.60 12.85
N LEU A 185 6.25 21.74 11.60
CA LEU A 185 7.14 22.09 10.50
C LEU A 185 7.78 23.49 10.70
N ILE A 186 6.99 24.46 11.14
CA ILE A 186 7.48 25.85 11.41
C ILE A 186 8.47 25.86 12.58
N ARG A 187 8.21 25.08 13.62
CA ARG A 187 9.02 25.04 14.84
C ARG A 187 10.31 24.25 14.67
N GLU A 188 10.24 23.09 14.04
CA GLU A 188 11.37 22.16 13.97
C GLU A 188 12.10 22.18 12.63
N GLY A 189 11.52 22.75 11.60
CA GLY A 189 11.99 22.63 10.23
C GLY A 189 11.66 21.26 9.63
N PHE A 190 12.21 20.98 8.46
CA PHE A 190 11.98 19.75 7.74
C PHE A 190 13.21 18.85 7.76
N LYS A 191 13.13 17.74 8.48
CA LYS A 191 14.23 16.77 8.63
C LYS A 191 14.36 15.83 7.41
N GLY A 192 13.34 15.80 6.53
CA GLY A 192 13.34 14.98 5.33
C GLY A 192 13.49 13.49 5.60
N ALA A 193 13.94 12.74 4.59
CA ALA A 193 14.22 11.31 4.72
C ALA A 193 15.55 11.06 5.45
N ARG A 194 15.64 9.98 6.22
CA ARG A 194 16.84 9.61 6.98
C ARG A 194 18.08 9.56 6.09
N GLY A 195 19.13 10.24 6.51
CA GLY A 195 20.42 10.31 5.78
C GLY A 195 20.43 11.29 4.61
N LYS A 196 19.41 12.14 4.48
CA LYS A 196 19.34 13.21 3.49
C LYS A 196 19.54 14.59 4.15
N VAL A 197 19.58 15.64 3.31
CA VAL A 197 19.74 17.01 3.77
C VAL A 197 18.56 17.42 4.66
N VAL A 198 18.87 18.11 5.75
CA VAL A 198 17.92 18.63 6.74
C VAL A 198 17.73 20.12 6.50
N SER A 199 16.50 20.61 6.50
CA SER A 199 16.16 22.01 6.46
C SER A 199 15.82 22.52 7.86
N LYS A 200 16.52 23.56 8.35
CA LYS A 200 16.20 24.22 9.62
C LYS A 200 14.87 24.96 9.54
N PRO A 201 14.27 25.36 10.68
CA PRO A 201 13.07 26.21 10.70
C PRO A 201 13.19 27.41 9.76
N ALA A 202 12.15 27.62 8.97
CA ALA A 202 12.11 28.72 7.99
C ALA A 202 12.07 30.07 8.67
N LYS A 203 12.81 31.04 8.15
CA LYS A 203 12.81 32.43 8.59
C LYS A 203 12.02 33.35 7.66
N HIS A 204 11.80 32.92 6.42
CA HIS A 204 11.21 33.72 5.35
C HIS A 204 9.98 33.00 4.74
N PHE A 205 9.02 33.82 4.27
CA PHE A 205 7.77 33.32 3.66
C PHE A 205 8.00 32.36 2.50
N ARG A 206 8.87 32.73 1.57
CA ARG A 206 9.20 31.87 0.43
C ARG A 206 9.89 30.57 0.86
N THR A 207 10.65 30.61 1.97
CA THR A 207 11.33 29.42 2.49
C THR A 207 10.34 28.43 3.12
N ILE A 208 9.38 28.92 3.91
CA ILE A 208 8.37 28.01 4.49
C ILE A 208 7.48 27.40 3.40
N LEU A 209 7.08 28.15 2.38
CA LEU A 209 6.36 27.61 1.23
C LEU A 209 7.17 26.51 0.53
N GLY A 210 8.46 26.71 0.31
CA GLY A 210 9.36 25.70 -0.25
C GLY A 210 9.52 24.46 0.64
N GLN A 211 9.54 24.62 1.98
CA GLN A 211 9.54 23.48 2.92
C GLN A 211 8.24 22.68 2.85
N ILE A 212 7.09 23.35 2.74
CA ILE A 212 5.78 22.70 2.58
C ILE A 212 5.74 21.90 1.28
N VAL A 213 6.23 22.44 0.17
CA VAL A 213 6.37 21.71 -1.10
C VAL A 213 7.20 20.43 -0.90
N ASN A 214 8.39 20.56 -0.34
CA ASN A 214 9.28 19.42 -0.10
C ASN A 214 8.67 18.40 0.85
N PHE A 215 7.90 18.84 1.85
CA PHE A 215 7.19 17.98 2.78
C PHE A 215 6.16 17.13 2.04
N PHE A 216 5.28 17.74 1.25
CA PHE A 216 4.27 17.02 0.48
C PHE A 216 4.89 16.03 -0.50
N TYR A 217 5.96 16.41 -1.20
CA TYR A 217 6.65 15.49 -2.12
C TYR A 217 7.34 14.33 -1.41
N THR A 218 7.91 14.57 -0.23
CA THR A 218 8.59 13.52 0.53
C THR A 218 7.60 12.50 1.08
N LEU A 219 6.42 12.95 1.52
CA LEU A 219 5.42 12.11 2.19
C LEU A 219 4.25 11.68 1.27
N GLN A 220 4.30 12.04 -0.02
CA GLN A 220 3.22 11.73 -0.96
C GLN A 220 2.93 10.22 -1.13
N GLY A 221 3.88 9.35 -0.80
CA GLY A 221 3.72 7.89 -0.84
C GLY A 221 3.23 7.28 0.48
N GLU A 222 3.10 8.08 1.56
CA GLU A 222 2.71 7.61 2.88
C GLU A 222 1.19 7.65 3.13
N ALA A 223 0.43 8.17 2.16
CA ALA A 223 -1.02 8.18 2.17
C ALA A 223 -1.55 7.75 0.80
N ALA A 224 -2.63 6.96 0.79
CA ALA A 224 -3.29 6.55 -0.44
C ALA A 224 -4.03 7.72 -1.10
N GLY A 225 -4.66 8.58 -0.30
CA GLY A 225 -5.35 9.79 -0.73
C GLY A 225 -4.59 11.07 -0.43
N ALA A 226 -5.30 12.05 0.11
CA ALA A 226 -4.78 13.41 0.31
C ALA A 226 -3.92 13.57 1.56
N GLN A 227 -2.98 14.49 1.48
CA GLN A 227 -2.27 15.09 2.60
C GLN A 227 -2.80 16.50 2.84
N ALA A 228 -2.95 16.91 4.09
CA ALA A 228 -3.51 18.20 4.44
C ALA A 228 -2.66 18.94 5.47
N PHE A 229 -2.61 20.27 5.32
CA PHE A 229 -2.23 21.19 6.39
C PHE A 229 -3.42 22.07 6.76
N SER A 230 -3.70 22.18 8.06
CA SER A 230 -4.71 23.09 8.59
C SER A 230 -4.08 24.41 9.01
N ASN A 231 -4.94 25.45 9.13
CA ASN A 231 -4.56 26.79 9.62
C ASN A 231 -3.46 27.45 8.75
N PHE A 232 -3.50 27.17 7.45
CA PHE A 232 -2.41 27.58 6.53
C PHE A 232 -2.21 29.09 6.50
N ASP A 233 -3.28 29.86 6.40
CA ASP A 233 -3.25 31.32 6.40
C ASP A 233 -2.88 31.89 7.76
N THR A 234 -3.47 31.39 8.86
CA THR A 234 -3.13 31.81 10.22
C THR A 234 -1.66 31.66 10.53
N LEU A 235 -1.09 30.49 10.21
CA LEU A 235 0.29 30.16 10.56
C LEU A 235 1.32 30.81 9.66
N LEU A 236 0.95 31.18 8.43
CA LEU A 236 1.87 31.79 7.46
C LEU A 236 1.79 33.33 7.40
N ALA A 237 0.69 33.95 7.83
CA ALA A 237 0.54 35.41 7.86
C ALA A 237 1.70 36.14 8.57
N PRO A 238 2.20 35.66 9.74
CA PRO A 238 3.32 36.32 10.39
C PRO A 238 4.60 36.44 9.53
N PHE A 239 4.86 35.46 8.66
CA PHE A 239 6.04 35.52 7.77
C PHE A 239 5.97 36.72 6.80
N ILE A 240 4.77 37.05 6.32
CA ILE A 240 4.52 38.19 5.43
C ILE A 240 4.93 39.49 6.13
N TYR A 241 4.52 39.65 7.39
CA TYR A 241 4.83 40.81 8.21
C TYR A 241 6.35 40.94 8.49
N TYR A 242 6.96 39.84 8.96
CA TYR A 242 8.39 39.88 9.32
C TYR A 242 9.31 40.03 8.11
N ASP A 243 8.89 39.59 6.93
CA ASP A 243 9.57 39.80 5.66
C ASP A 243 9.22 41.14 5.00
N GLN A 244 8.27 41.92 5.56
CA GLN A 244 7.76 43.17 5.03
C GLN A 244 7.33 43.10 3.56
N LEU A 245 6.64 42.01 3.22
CA LEU A 245 6.21 41.74 1.85
C LEU A 245 5.00 42.59 1.46
N ASN A 246 5.03 43.12 0.23
CA ASN A 246 3.84 43.71 -0.38
C ASN A 246 2.97 42.64 -1.08
N TYR A 247 1.76 43.06 -1.51
CA TYR A 247 0.79 42.18 -2.15
C TYR A 247 1.34 41.39 -3.35
N GLU A 248 2.06 42.05 -4.26
CA GLU A 248 2.62 41.45 -5.47
C GLU A 248 3.66 40.38 -5.15
N GLN A 249 4.48 40.61 -4.10
CA GLN A 249 5.48 39.65 -3.63
C GLN A 249 4.83 38.42 -2.99
N VAL A 250 3.77 38.61 -2.23
CA VAL A 250 2.98 37.51 -1.66
C VAL A 250 2.34 36.69 -2.77
N LYS A 251 1.66 37.34 -3.72
CA LYS A 251 1.02 36.71 -4.87
C LYS A 251 2.03 35.91 -5.72
N GLN A 252 3.18 36.49 -6.02
CA GLN A 252 4.25 35.80 -6.76
C GLN A 252 4.77 34.56 -6.01
N SER A 253 4.94 34.66 -4.69
CA SER A 253 5.40 33.53 -3.88
C SER A 253 4.38 32.40 -3.84
N LEU A 254 3.09 32.73 -3.77
CA LEU A 254 1.99 31.76 -3.83
C LEU A 254 1.87 31.12 -5.21
N GLN A 255 2.05 31.89 -6.29
CA GLN A 255 2.06 31.35 -7.66
C GLN A 255 3.19 30.33 -7.82
N GLU A 256 4.39 30.61 -7.34
CA GLU A 256 5.52 29.66 -7.33
C GLU A 256 5.18 28.41 -6.50
N PHE A 257 4.56 28.59 -5.34
CA PHE A 257 4.14 27.49 -4.47
C PHE A 257 3.14 26.56 -5.20
N ILE A 258 2.07 27.12 -5.75
CA ILE A 258 1.04 26.35 -6.48
C ILE A 258 1.64 25.63 -7.70
N PHE A 259 2.50 26.33 -8.47
CA PHE A 259 3.19 25.71 -9.60
C PHE A 259 4.05 24.52 -9.16
N ASN A 260 4.84 24.69 -8.09
CA ASN A 260 5.72 23.63 -7.62
C ASN A 260 4.96 22.43 -7.02
N VAL A 261 3.87 22.65 -6.30
CA VAL A 261 3.02 21.55 -5.79
C VAL A 261 2.33 20.79 -6.94
N ASN A 262 2.15 21.41 -8.08
CA ASN A 262 1.40 20.85 -9.21
C ASN A 262 2.27 20.07 -10.21
N VAL A 263 3.53 19.76 -9.86
CA VAL A 263 4.41 18.95 -10.72
C VAL A 263 4.10 17.45 -10.55
N PRO A 264 3.82 16.70 -11.62
CA PRO A 264 3.44 15.30 -11.51
C PRO A 264 4.66 14.41 -11.29
N THR A 265 4.91 14.03 -10.04
CA THR A 265 6.03 13.15 -9.64
C THR A 265 5.59 11.96 -8.77
N ARG A 266 4.31 11.92 -8.37
CA ARG A 266 3.76 10.85 -7.56
C ARG A 266 3.59 9.56 -8.38
N VAL A 267 3.44 8.43 -7.66
CA VAL A 267 3.08 7.13 -8.21
C VAL A 267 1.90 7.27 -9.19
N GLY A 268 1.98 6.66 -10.36
CA GLY A 268 0.97 6.84 -11.40
C GLY A 268 1.07 8.14 -12.17
N PHE A 269 2.16 8.89 -12.01
CA PHE A 269 2.38 10.19 -12.63
C PHE A 269 1.32 11.23 -12.24
N GLN A 270 1.02 11.26 -10.93
CA GLN A 270 0.12 12.24 -10.31
C GLN A 270 0.91 13.40 -9.67
N THR A 271 0.24 14.51 -9.43
CA THR A 271 0.69 15.52 -8.47
C THR A 271 0.46 15.03 -7.04
N PRO A 272 1.17 15.55 -6.03
CA PRO A 272 0.80 15.33 -4.64
C PRO A 272 -0.66 15.74 -4.44
N PHE A 273 -1.48 14.84 -3.90
CA PHE A 273 -2.86 15.17 -3.59
C PHE A 273 -2.88 15.95 -2.27
N THR A 274 -3.04 17.27 -2.38
CA THR A 274 -2.88 18.21 -1.27
C THR A 274 -4.17 18.93 -0.94
N ASN A 275 -4.38 19.17 0.36
CA ASN A 275 -5.45 19.99 0.88
C ASN A 275 -4.87 21.04 1.83
N LEU A 276 -5.30 22.29 1.70
CA LEU A 276 -4.94 23.40 2.57
C LEU A 276 -6.22 24.00 3.16
N THR A 277 -6.28 24.05 4.50
CA THR A 277 -7.44 24.66 5.17
C THR A 277 -7.11 26.08 5.56
N MET A 278 -7.94 27.01 5.11
CA MET A 278 -7.88 28.43 5.43
C MET A 278 -8.89 28.77 6.53
N ASP A 279 -8.46 29.55 7.52
CA ASP A 279 -9.33 29.97 8.65
C ASP A 279 -10.08 31.24 8.35
N LEU A 280 -9.54 32.12 7.51
CA LEU A 280 -10.03 33.47 7.14
C LEU A 280 -10.09 34.45 8.32
N LYS A 281 -10.20 33.98 9.53
CA LYS A 281 -10.11 34.73 10.79
C LYS A 281 -9.30 33.90 11.77
N VAL A 282 -8.43 34.58 12.54
CA VAL A 282 -7.58 33.89 13.52
C VAL A 282 -8.45 33.12 14.52
N PRO A 283 -8.31 31.79 14.60
CA PRO A 283 -9.08 30.96 15.53
C PRO A 283 -8.83 31.30 16.99
N GLY A 284 -9.84 31.18 17.84
CA GLY A 284 -9.74 31.53 19.25
C GLY A 284 -8.61 30.84 19.99
N TYR A 285 -8.28 29.59 19.61
CA TYR A 285 -7.19 28.83 20.23
C TYR A 285 -5.79 29.28 19.80
N PHE A 286 -5.64 30.03 18.69
CA PHE A 286 -4.40 30.66 18.28
C PHE A 286 -4.26 32.13 18.74
N LYS A 287 -5.37 32.76 19.06
CA LYS A 287 -5.47 34.23 19.26
C LYS A 287 -4.35 34.78 20.13
N ASP A 288 -4.12 34.20 21.28
CA ASP A 288 -3.19 34.68 22.29
C ASP A 288 -1.84 33.92 22.30
N GLN A 289 -1.63 33.03 21.31
CA GLN A 289 -0.38 32.32 21.18
C GLN A 289 0.69 33.20 20.50
N PRO A 290 1.95 33.17 21.02
CA PRO A 290 3.04 33.85 20.35
C PRO A 290 3.38 33.18 19.01
N VAL A 291 3.67 33.98 17.98
CA VAL A 291 4.03 33.46 16.66
C VAL A 291 5.44 32.87 16.66
N ILE A 292 5.66 31.91 15.76
CA ILE A 292 6.95 31.21 15.62
C ILE A 292 7.57 31.57 14.27
N ILE A 293 8.78 32.13 14.28
CA ILE A 293 9.58 32.44 13.09
C ILE A 293 10.99 31.93 13.30
N GLY A 294 11.48 31.10 12.39
CA GLY A 294 12.82 30.51 12.48
C GLY A 294 13.00 29.53 13.65
N GLY A 295 11.90 28.94 14.13
CA GLY A 295 11.88 28.05 15.30
C GLY A 295 11.88 28.80 16.64
N GLU A 296 11.75 30.11 16.66
CA GLU A 296 11.78 30.95 17.84
C GLU A 296 10.44 31.67 18.03
N PHE A 297 9.97 31.74 19.27
CA PHE A 297 8.82 32.56 19.64
C PHE A 297 9.14 34.05 19.48
N LYS A 298 8.19 34.83 18.96
CA LYS A 298 8.22 36.26 18.86
C LYS A 298 7.30 36.90 19.92
N ASP A 299 7.47 38.20 20.09
CA ASP A 299 6.70 38.99 21.04
C ASP A 299 5.26 39.32 20.65
N LYS A 300 4.90 39.07 19.39
CA LYS A 300 3.54 39.24 18.85
C LYS A 300 2.75 37.94 18.84
N THR A 301 1.42 38.07 18.94
CA THR A 301 0.49 36.94 18.86
C THR A 301 -0.21 36.86 17.52
N TYR A 302 -0.76 35.70 17.16
CA TYR A 302 -1.38 35.47 15.85
C TYR A 302 -2.52 36.44 15.53
N VAL A 303 -3.28 36.91 16.54
CA VAL A 303 -4.39 37.86 16.30
C VAL A 303 -3.95 39.21 15.68
N GLU A 304 -2.69 39.57 15.83
CA GLU A 304 -2.15 40.83 15.31
C GLU A 304 -1.89 40.82 13.80
N PHE A 305 -2.00 39.65 13.14
CA PHE A 305 -1.65 39.47 11.72
C PHE A 305 -2.87 39.25 10.81
N GLN A 306 -4.06 39.74 11.21
CA GLN A 306 -5.27 39.59 10.39
C GLN A 306 -5.12 40.27 9.03
N ALA A 307 -4.43 41.41 8.95
CA ALA A 307 -4.23 42.14 7.69
C ALA A 307 -3.37 41.32 6.70
N GLU A 308 -2.31 40.69 7.18
CA GLU A 308 -1.45 39.80 6.37
C GLU A 308 -2.16 38.51 5.99
N MET A 309 -3.03 38.00 6.87
CA MET A 309 -3.88 36.86 6.59
C MET A 309 -4.89 37.15 5.47
N ASP A 310 -5.54 38.32 5.53
CA ASP A 310 -6.47 38.78 4.49
C ASP A 310 -5.73 38.96 3.14
N MET A 311 -4.51 39.54 3.18
CA MET A 311 -3.64 39.66 2.00
C MET A 311 -3.28 38.31 1.40
N LEU A 312 -2.90 37.33 2.23
CA LEU A 312 -2.59 35.96 1.79
C LEU A 312 -3.79 35.30 1.13
N ASN A 313 -4.95 35.37 1.78
CA ASN A 313 -6.18 34.77 1.30
C ASN A 313 -6.65 35.35 -0.04
N GLN A 314 -6.59 36.69 -0.18
CA GLN A 314 -6.89 37.34 -1.45
C GLN A 314 -5.92 36.92 -2.55
N ALA A 315 -4.62 36.98 -2.29
CA ALA A 315 -3.59 36.60 -3.25
C ALA A 315 -3.70 35.12 -3.66
N PHE A 316 -4.01 34.22 -2.69
CA PHE A 316 -4.23 32.81 -2.96
C PHE A 316 -5.45 32.58 -3.86
N ALA A 317 -6.58 33.24 -3.57
CA ALA A 317 -7.79 33.16 -4.39
C ALA A 317 -7.53 33.64 -5.84
N GLU A 318 -6.79 34.73 -6.01
CA GLU A 318 -6.44 35.25 -7.35
C GLU A 318 -5.48 34.34 -8.13
N VAL A 319 -4.57 33.63 -7.45
CA VAL A 319 -3.64 32.66 -8.11
C VAL A 319 -4.39 31.41 -8.55
N MET A 320 -5.48 31.04 -7.86
CA MET A 320 -6.29 29.86 -8.17
C MET A 320 -7.37 30.10 -9.25
N MET A 321 -7.67 31.37 -9.60
CA MET A 321 -8.60 31.73 -10.70
C MET A 321 -7.88 31.74 -12.06
#